data_c11dd0800125ebf141f5c6f3fc84865d
#
_entry.id   c11dd0800125ebf141f5c6f3fc84865d
#
_cell.length_a   1.000
_cell.length_b   1.000
_cell.length_c   1.000
_cell.angle_alpha   90.00
_cell.angle_beta   90.00
_cell.angle_gamma   90.00
#
_symmetry.space_group_name_H-M   'P 1'
#
loop_
_entity.id
_entity.type
_entity.pdbx_description
1 polymer ?
#
loop_
_entity_poly.entity_id
_entity_poly.type
_entity_poly.pdbx_seq_one_letter_code
_entity_poly.pdbx_strand_id
1 'polypeptide(L)'
;MLLLSAAAALALCAGCVTEPGPFRPLDTTKYTLENTEKFVLLDKPAQISVTCTGLQERMLADGRLEVVANVKNRESRRIEVQINCVFKDEQSVSTGDETPFQTLILAENSTEAVRFTAMNVAAKKYTIRVRQAR
;
A
#
# COMPACT_ATOMS: atom_id res chain seq x y z
N MET A 1 44.33 53.07 17.15
CA MET A 1 44.35 51.87 16.36
C MET A 1 43.10 51.07 16.55
N LEU A 2 42.18 51.30 15.71
CA LEU A 2 40.90 50.60 15.72
C LEU A 2 40.95 49.50 14.70
N LEU A 3 41.03 48.30 15.17
CA LEU A 3 40.82 47.13 14.30
C LEU A 3 39.33 46.88 14.24
N LEU A 4 38.73 47.32 13.18
CA LEU A 4 37.36 46.94 12.84
C LEU A 4 37.38 45.52 12.35
N SER A 5 37.09 44.62 13.23
CA SER A 5 36.73 43.28 12.83
C SER A 5 35.31 43.33 12.26
N ALA A 6 35.24 43.47 10.98
CA ALA A 6 33.99 43.19 10.27
C ALA A 6 33.72 41.71 10.35
N ALA A 7 32.94 41.32 11.35
CA ALA A 7 32.33 40.01 11.35
C ALA A 7 31.33 40.00 10.24
N ALA A 8 31.75 39.49 9.13
CA ALA A 8 30.86 39.13 8.04
C ALA A 8 30.00 37.96 8.56
N ALA A 9 28.82 38.27 9.02
CA ALA A 9 27.79 37.26 9.24
C ALA A 9 27.43 36.70 7.88
N LEU A 10 28.07 35.60 7.52
CA LEU A 10 27.59 34.77 6.44
C LEU A 10 26.27 34.17 6.93
N ALA A 11 25.20 34.84 6.57
CA ALA A 11 23.90 34.22 6.59
C ALA A 11 23.93 33.11 5.55
N LEU A 12 24.25 31.91 5.98
CA LEU A 12 23.99 30.72 5.20
C LEU A 12 22.47 30.59 5.10
N CYS A 13 21.92 31.22 4.08
CA CYS A 13 20.61 30.86 3.61
C CYS A 13 20.75 29.44 3.06
N ALA A 14 20.52 28.45 3.91
CA ALA A 14 20.23 27.11 3.43
C ALA A 14 18.92 27.21 2.68
N GLY A 15 19.01 27.56 1.41
CA GLY A 15 17.87 27.55 0.52
C GLY A 15 17.36 26.12 0.45
N CYS A 16 16.09 25.94 0.75
CA CYS A 16 15.41 24.71 0.38
C CYS A 16 15.53 24.57 -1.12
N VAL A 17 16.40 23.67 -1.58
CA VAL A 17 16.51 23.35 -3.00
C VAL A 17 15.27 22.56 -3.34
N THR A 18 14.25 23.22 -3.87
CA THR A 18 13.10 22.55 -4.45
C THR A 18 13.51 22.05 -5.82
N GLU A 19 13.77 20.78 -5.95
CA GLU A 19 14.02 20.19 -7.26
C GLU A 19 12.75 20.28 -8.10
N PRO A 20 12.82 20.80 -9.33
CA PRO A 20 11.66 20.84 -10.21
C PRO A 20 11.33 19.42 -10.70
N GLY A 21 10.03 19.13 -10.79
CA GLY A 21 9.54 17.86 -11.31
C GLY A 21 8.82 17.00 -10.27
N PRO A 22 8.43 15.79 -10.65
CA PRO A 22 7.77 14.85 -9.75
C PRO A 22 8.67 14.50 -8.56
N PHE A 23 8.05 14.30 -7.40
CA PHE A 23 8.79 13.86 -6.23
C PHE A 23 9.41 12.49 -6.46
N ARG A 24 10.64 12.33 -6.00
CA ARG A 24 11.27 11.02 -6.01
C ARG A 24 10.56 10.10 -5.00
N PRO A 25 10.35 8.83 -5.32
CA PRO A 25 9.86 7.89 -4.34
C PRO A 25 10.81 7.83 -3.13
N LEU A 26 10.26 7.90 -1.95
CA LEU A 26 11.03 7.78 -0.71
C LEU A 26 11.69 6.40 -0.57
N ASP A 27 11.08 5.40 -1.18
CA ASP A 27 11.57 4.03 -1.16
C ASP A 27 11.26 3.37 -2.51
N THR A 28 12.30 3.13 -3.28
CA THR A 28 12.18 2.49 -4.60
C THR A 28 11.89 0.99 -4.51
N THR A 29 12.11 0.37 -3.36
CA THR A 29 11.80 -1.05 -3.15
C THR A 29 10.30 -1.32 -3.10
N LYS A 30 9.48 -0.35 -2.79
CA LYS A 30 8.01 -0.49 -2.76
C LYS A 30 7.42 -0.91 -4.10
N TYR A 31 7.97 -0.46 -5.20
CA TYR A 31 7.51 -0.86 -6.54
C TYR A 31 7.80 -2.32 -6.84
N THR A 32 8.93 -2.82 -6.40
CA THR A 32 9.28 -4.22 -6.52
C THR A 32 8.38 -5.10 -5.65
N LEU A 33 8.08 -4.65 -4.44
CA LEU A 33 7.18 -5.35 -3.52
C LEU A 33 5.75 -5.45 -4.08
N GLU A 34 5.23 -4.39 -4.66
CA GLU A 34 3.89 -4.41 -5.29
C GLU A 34 3.78 -5.40 -6.45
N ASN A 35 4.86 -5.65 -7.14
CA ASN A 35 4.87 -6.62 -8.24
C ASN A 35 4.99 -8.07 -7.78
N THR A 36 5.59 -8.33 -6.63
CA THR A 36 5.90 -9.68 -6.15
C THR A 36 5.08 -10.09 -4.93
N GLU A 37 4.69 -9.15 -4.10
CA GLU A 37 3.95 -9.43 -2.87
C GLU A 37 2.45 -9.56 -3.14
N LYS A 38 1.83 -10.52 -2.45
CA LYS A 38 0.39 -10.77 -2.54
C LYS A 38 -0.44 -9.83 -1.66
N PHE A 39 0.17 -9.24 -0.65
CA PHE A 39 -0.47 -8.33 0.29
C PHE A 39 0.46 -7.15 0.59
N VAL A 40 -0.02 -5.93 0.34
CA VAL A 40 0.76 -4.70 0.49
C VAL A 40 0.00 -3.69 1.34
N LEU A 41 0.68 -3.09 2.29
CA LEU A 41 0.20 -1.99 3.11
C LEU A 41 0.78 -0.69 2.54
N LEU A 42 -0.07 0.13 1.92
CA LEU A 42 0.34 1.24 1.07
C LEU A 42 0.87 2.45 1.83
N ASP A 43 0.46 2.63 3.07
CA ASP A 43 0.86 3.77 3.87
C ASP A 43 1.28 3.36 5.29
N LYS A 44 1.92 4.28 5.98
CA LYS A 44 2.45 4.00 7.30
C LYS A 44 1.38 3.70 8.35
N PRO A 45 0.24 4.40 8.42
CA PRO A 45 -0.83 4.03 9.34
C PRO A 45 -1.33 2.60 9.14
N ALA A 46 -1.53 2.17 7.91
CA ALA A 46 -1.91 0.78 7.62
C ALA A 46 -0.83 -0.21 8.04
N GLN A 47 0.44 0.10 7.81
CA GLN A 47 1.57 -0.75 8.21
C GLN A 47 1.66 -0.95 9.73
N ILE A 48 1.26 0.06 10.51
CA ILE A 48 1.27 -0.01 11.97
C ILE A 48 0.10 -0.82 12.49
N SER A 49 -1.09 -0.63 11.93
CA SER A 49 -2.36 -1.07 12.52
C SER A 49 -2.88 -2.38 11.95
N VAL A 50 -2.48 -2.75 10.75
CA VAL A 50 -3.07 -3.86 10.00
C VAL A 50 -2.04 -4.93 9.69
N THR A 51 -2.45 -6.18 9.80
CA THR A 51 -1.67 -7.32 9.32
C THR A 51 -2.56 -8.33 8.61
N CYS A 52 -1.98 -9.13 7.74
CA CYS A 52 -2.64 -10.25 7.11
C CYS A 52 -2.29 -11.54 7.85
N THR A 53 -3.28 -12.23 8.35
CA THR A 53 -3.07 -13.51 9.07
C THR A 53 -3.16 -14.72 8.17
N GLY A 54 -3.63 -14.55 6.95
CA GLY A 54 -3.71 -15.64 5.97
C GLY A 54 -4.29 -15.19 4.65
N LEU A 55 -3.85 -15.84 3.60
CA LEU A 55 -4.36 -15.68 2.24
C LEU A 55 -4.76 -17.04 1.72
N GLN A 56 -5.94 -17.13 1.15
CA GLN A 56 -6.44 -18.32 0.47
C GLN A 56 -6.79 -17.97 -0.95
N GLU A 57 -6.34 -18.79 -1.88
CA GLU A 57 -6.64 -18.63 -3.30
C GLU A 57 -7.18 -19.94 -3.84
N ARG A 58 -8.20 -19.85 -4.67
CA ARG A 58 -8.77 -21.00 -5.36
C ARG A 58 -9.26 -20.63 -6.74
N MET A 59 -9.27 -21.59 -7.65
CA MET A 59 -9.93 -21.45 -8.93
C MET A 59 -11.38 -21.90 -8.80
N LEU A 60 -12.29 -21.05 -9.26
CA LEU A 60 -13.71 -21.38 -9.36
C LEU A 60 -13.96 -22.36 -10.50
N ALA A 61 -15.13 -22.98 -10.52
CA ALA A 61 -15.50 -23.94 -11.57
C ALA A 61 -15.47 -23.34 -12.99
N ASP A 62 -15.68 -22.03 -13.12
CA ASP A 62 -15.62 -21.30 -14.39
C ASP A 62 -14.20 -20.81 -14.76
N GLY A 63 -13.18 -21.13 -13.96
CA GLY A 63 -11.79 -20.77 -14.20
C GLY A 63 -11.36 -19.41 -13.66
N ARG A 64 -12.25 -18.68 -12.98
CA ARG A 64 -11.90 -17.41 -12.35
C ARG A 64 -11.18 -17.61 -11.02
N LEU A 65 -10.23 -16.74 -10.71
CA LEU A 65 -9.50 -16.76 -9.46
C LEU A 65 -10.33 -16.08 -8.36
N GLU A 66 -10.47 -16.75 -7.21
CA GLU A 66 -11.03 -16.18 -6.00
C GLU A 66 -9.96 -16.12 -4.91
N VAL A 67 -9.86 -14.99 -4.24
CA VAL A 67 -8.89 -14.74 -3.17
C VAL A 67 -9.62 -14.30 -1.91
N VAL A 68 -9.27 -14.91 -0.79
CA VAL A 68 -9.76 -14.50 0.53
C VAL A 68 -8.57 -14.06 1.38
N ALA A 69 -8.62 -12.85 1.89
CA ALA A 69 -7.62 -12.30 2.79
C ALA A 69 -8.20 -12.17 4.20
N ASN A 70 -7.48 -12.69 5.19
CA ASN A 70 -7.80 -12.47 6.58
C ASN A 70 -7.02 -11.25 7.08
N VAL A 71 -7.72 -10.15 7.26
CA VAL A 71 -7.17 -8.86 7.66
C VAL A 71 -7.40 -8.63 9.13
N LYS A 72 -6.33 -8.44 9.89
CA LYS A 72 -6.39 -8.27 11.33
C LYS A 72 -6.04 -6.84 11.74
N ASN A 73 -6.86 -6.28 12.63
CA ASN A 73 -6.57 -5.07 13.38
C ASN A 73 -5.70 -5.41 14.59
N ARG A 74 -4.49 -4.86 14.65
CA ARG A 74 -3.57 -5.07 15.78
C ARG A 74 -3.77 -4.08 16.92
N GLU A 75 -4.64 -3.10 16.75
CA GLU A 75 -4.87 -2.08 17.75
C GLU A 75 -6.08 -2.43 18.64
N SER A 76 -6.06 -1.90 19.86
CA SER A 76 -7.14 -2.02 20.81
C SER A 76 -8.24 -0.97 20.63
N ARG A 77 -8.39 -0.47 19.43
CA ARG A 77 -9.42 0.47 19.00
C ARG A 77 -9.97 0.08 17.64
N ARG A 78 -11.20 0.46 17.39
CA ARG A 78 -11.81 0.32 16.06
C ARG A 78 -11.10 1.20 15.06
N ILE A 79 -10.75 0.66 13.92
CA ILE A 79 -10.11 1.39 12.82
C ILE A 79 -10.88 1.26 11.52
N GLU A 80 -10.64 2.18 10.62
CA GLU A 80 -11.23 2.19 9.28
C GLU A 80 -10.11 2.23 8.26
N VAL A 81 -10.14 1.30 7.33
CA VAL A 81 -9.17 1.19 6.24
C VAL A 81 -9.88 1.00 4.92
N GLN A 82 -9.15 1.13 3.84
CA GLN A 82 -9.64 0.82 2.50
C GLN A 82 -8.81 -0.30 1.90
N ILE A 83 -9.47 -1.21 1.23
CA ILE A 83 -8.85 -2.40 0.66
C ILE A 83 -9.30 -2.61 -0.78
N ASN A 84 -8.37 -3.03 -1.63
CA ASN A 84 -8.67 -3.45 -2.99
C ASN A 84 -7.81 -4.63 -3.41
N CYS A 85 -8.09 -5.19 -4.57
CA CYS A 85 -7.32 -6.25 -5.17
C CYS A 85 -7.03 -5.93 -6.64
N VAL A 86 -5.78 -6.10 -7.04
CA VAL A 86 -5.35 -6.01 -8.44
C VAL A 86 -5.05 -7.42 -8.91
N PHE A 87 -5.76 -7.89 -9.94
CA PHE A 87 -5.50 -9.19 -10.55
C PHE A 87 -4.45 -9.07 -11.65
N LYS A 88 -3.60 -10.08 -11.73
CA LYS A 88 -2.46 -10.15 -12.64
C LYS A 88 -2.43 -11.48 -13.37
N ASP A 89 -1.81 -11.49 -14.55
CA ASP A 89 -1.55 -12.71 -15.28
C ASP A 89 -0.31 -13.48 -14.74
N GLU A 90 0.09 -14.56 -15.39
CA GLU A 90 1.25 -15.35 -14.97
C GLU A 90 2.57 -14.58 -15.02
N GLN A 91 2.67 -13.56 -15.86
CA GLN A 91 3.84 -12.70 -15.96
C GLN A 91 3.81 -11.54 -14.97
N SER A 92 2.85 -11.51 -14.04
CA SER A 92 2.64 -10.43 -13.07
C SER A 92 2.26 -9.09 -13.70
N VAL A 93 1.71 -9.11 -14.89
CA VAL A 93 1.15 -7.95 -15.58
C VAL A 93 -0.32 -7.83 -15.24
N SER A 94 -0.78 -6.63 -14.92
CA SER A 94 -2.19 -6.38 -14.61
C SER A 94 -3.09 -6.78 -15.78
N THR A 95 -4.15 -7.52 -15.47
CA THR A 95 -5.17 -7.91 -16.46
C THR A 95 -6.18 -6.79 -16.73
N GLY A 96 -6.03 -5.63 -16.08
CA GLY A 96 -7.01 -4.55 -16.10
C GLY A 96 -8.16 -4.75 -15.11
N ASP A 97 -8.16 -5.86 -14.40
CA ASP A 97 -9.17 -6.18 -13.38
C ASP A 97 -8.66 -5.73 -12.02
N GLU A 98 -9.07 -4.55 -11.63
CA GLU A 98 -8.77 -3.96 -10.34
C GLU A 98 -10.08 -3.58 -9.66
N THR A 99 -10.29 -4.11 -8.45
CA THR A 99 -11.47 -3.75 -7.68
C THR A 99 -11.35 -2.33 -7.15
N PRO A 100 -12.45 -1.57 -7.06
CA PRO A 100 -12.39 -0.27 -6.38
C PRO A 100 -12.03 -0.47 -4.91
N PHE A 101 -11.40 0.54 -4.31
CA PHE A 101 -11.18 0.52 -2.88
C PHE A 101 -12.51 0.53 -2.14
N GLN A 102 -12.69 -0.44 -1.28
CA GLN A 102 -13.85 -0.52 -0.41
C GLN A 102 -13.45 -0.24 1.04
N THR A 103 -14.31 0.43 1.78
CA THR A 103 -14.09 0.72 3.18
C THR A 103 -14.30 -0.55 4.01
N LEU A 104 -13.34 -0.84 4.88
CA LEU A 104 -13.36 -1.95 5.82
C LEU A 104 -13.24 -1.41 7.24
N ILE A 105 -14.24 -1.66 8.06
CA ILE A 105 -14.22 -1.28 9.46
C ILE A 105 -13.82 -2.51 10.28
N LEU A 106 -12.72 -2.37 11.00
CA LEU A 106 -12.18 -3.44 11.83
C LEU A 106 -12.40 -3.09 13.31
N ALA A 107 -13.12 -3.95 14.02
CA ALA A 107 -13.26 -3.83 15.47
C ALA A 107 -11.92 -4.10 16.17
N GLU A 108 -11.83 -3.78 17.44
CA GLU A 108 -10.62 -3.97 18.26
C GLU A 108 -10.09 -5.41 18.16
N ASN A 109 -8.82 -5.54 17.79
CA ASN A 109 -8.11 -6.83 17.69
C ASN A 109 -8.84 -7.90 16.85
N SER A 110 -9.79 -7.51 16.02
CA SER A 110 -10.59 -8.43 15.21
C SER A 110 -9.90 -8.80 13.89
N THR A 111 -10.30 -9.94 13.37
CA THR A 111 -9.90 -10.40 12.04
C THR A 111 -11.14 -10.51 11.17
N GLU A 112 -11.07 -9.91 9.98
CA GLU A 112 -12.14 -9.96 8.99
C GLU A 112 -11.64 -10.67 7.73
N ALA A 113 -12.47 -11.57 7.21
CA ALA A 113 -12.21 -12.21 5.92
C ALA A 113 -12.80 -11.37 4.79
N VAL A 114 -11.95 -10.97 3.86
CA VAL A 114 -12.37 -10.18 2.69
C VAL A 114 -12.16 -11.02 1.44
N ARG A 115 -13.19 -11.12 0.63
CA ARG A 115 -13.18 -11.94 -0.60
C ARG A 115 -13.13 -11.06 -1.84
N PHE A 116 -12.28 -11.45 -2.79
CA PHE A 116 -12.19 -10.84 -4.10
C PHE A 116 -12.28 -11.94 -5.17
N THR A 117 -13.05 -11.69 -6.20
CA THR A 117 -13.21 -12.62 -7.32
C THR A 117 -12.83 -11.91 -8.63
N ALA A 118 -11.96 -12.51 -9.40
CA ALA A 118 -11.57 -11.99 -10.71
C ALA A 118 -12.77 -11.99 -11.67
N MET A 119 -12.82 -11.00 -12.55
CA MET A 119 -13.90 -10.88 -13.54
C MET A 119 -13.67 -11.77 -14.77
N ASN A 120 -12.44 -12.21 -15.01
CA ASN A 120 -12.10 -13.05 -16.16
C ASN A 120 -11.14 -14.18 -15.77
N VAL A 121 -10.90 -15.09 -16.71
CA VAL A 121 -10.06 -16.28 -16.48
C VAL A 121 -8.56 -16.01 -16.66
N ALA A 122 -8.17 -14.81 -17.09
CA ALA A 122 -6.77 -14.46 -17.32
C ALA A 122 -5.99 -14.27 -16.02
N ALA A 123 -6.68 -13.96 -14.92
CA ALA A 123 -6.06 -13.74 -13.63
C ALA A 123 -5.49 -15.05 -13.06
N LYS A 124 -4.18 -15.04 -12.79
CA LYS A 124 -3.44 -16.14 -12.15
C LYS A 124 -2.74 -15.72 -10.87
N LYS A 125 -2.44 -14.43 -10.77
CA LYS A 125 -1.81 -13.80 -9.61
C LYS A 125 -2.63 -12.59 -9.16
N TYR A 126 -2.31 -12.09 -7.99
CA TYR A 126 -3.01 -10.94 -7.41
C TYR A 126 -2.13 -10.16 -6.45
N THR A 127 -2.51 -8.93 -6.18
CA THR A 127 -1.98 -8.12 -5.09
C THR A 127 -3.14 -7.45 -4.37
N ILE A 128 -3.27 -7.70 -3.09
CA ILE A 128 -4.22 -7.03 -2.22
C ILE A 128 -3.52 -5.83 -1.60
N ARG A 129 -4.15 -4.66 -1.68
CA ARG A 129 -3.60 -3.41 -1.18
C ARG A 129 -4.51 -2.83 -0.11
N VAL A 130 -3.93 -2.43 1.00
CA VAL A 130 -4.64 -1.78 2.11
C VAL A 130 -4.04 -0.41 2.35
N ARG A 131 -4.90 0.57 2.52
CA ARG A 131 -4.51 1.94 2.85
C ARG A 131 -5.38 2.51 3.95
N GLN A 132 -4.92 3.60 4.55
CA GLN A 132 -5.75 4.38 5.46
C GLN A 132 -7.01 4.89 4.73
N ALA A 133 -8.14 4.91 5.43
CA ALA A 133 -9.37 5.48 4.90
C ALA A 133 -9.19 6.97 4.57
N ARG A 134 -9.80 7.41 3.47
CA ARG A 134 -9.73 8.78 2.95
C ARG A 134 -11.13 9.36 2.81
#